data_43449c393e3c94e28a9526d736dbbd0a
#
_entry.id   43449c393e3c94e28a9526d736dbbd0a
#
_cell.length_a   1.000
_cell.length_b   1.000
_cell.length_c   1.000
_cell.angle_alpha   90.00
_cell.angle_beta   90.00
_cell.angle_gamma   90.00
#
_symmetry.space_group_name_H-M   'P 1'
#
loop_
_entity.id
_entity.type
_entity.pdbx_description
1 polymer ?
#
loop_
_entity_poly.entity_id
_entity_poly.type
_entity_poly.pdbx_seq_one_letter_code
_entity_poly.pdbx_strand_id
1 'polypeptide(L)'
;NARNGHLFTRFGDLKIRNARHKSDERPIDETCRCYTCAGDGQGGGGFSRAYLHHLERCGEMLAPMLATIHNLHYYLHLMQEVRDALDAGRFGAFRLRFAEDRARGV
;
A
#
# COMPACT_ATOMS: atom_id res chain seq x y z
N ASN A 1 -7.25 -7.91 5.87
CA ASN A 1 -6.71 -6.77 6.57
C ASN A 1 -5.22 -6.95 6.89
N ALA A 2 -4.61 -5.97 7.53
CA ALA A 2 -3.17 -5.97 7.79
C ALA A 2 -2.70 -7.20 8.57
N ARG A 3 -3.48 -7.67 9.52
CA ARG A 3 -3.15 -8.83 10.33
C ARG A 3 -2.98 -10.10 9.49
N ASN A 4 -3.73 -10.20 8.39
CA ASN A 4 -3.69 -11.35 7.49
C ASN A 4 -2.76 -11.13 6.30
N GLY A 5 -1.96 -10.08 6.32
CA GLY A 5 -1.07 -9.75 5.21
C GLY A 5 -1.79 -9.18 4.00
N HIS A 6 -2.99 -8.66 4.18
CA HIS A 6 -3.77 -8.07 3.11
C HIS A 6 -3.50 -6.56 3.05
N LEU A 7 -2.94 -6.11 1.96
CA LEU A 7 -2.50 -4.72 1.78
C LEU A 7 -3.25 -4.08 0.61
N PHE A 8 -3.62 -2.82 0.79
CA PHE A 8 -4.33 -2.07 -0.25
C PHE A 8 -3.33 -1.19 -1.00
N THR A 9 -3.42 -1.18 -2.32
CA THR A 9 -2.58 -0.31 -3.14
C THR A 9 -3.43 0.41 -4.18
N ARG A 10 -2.86 1.43 -4.80
CA ARG A 10 -3.50 2.14 -5.90
C ARG A 10 -3.87 1.18 -7.04
N PHE A 11 -3.08 0.13 -7.23
CA PHE A 11 -3.21 -0.78 -8.37
C PHE A 11 -3.83 -2.12 -8.00
N GLY A 12 -4.57 -2.18 -6.90
CA GLY A 12 -5.27 -3.39 -6.47
C GLY A 12 -4.82 -3.85 -5.09
N ASP A 13 -5.38 -4.97 -4.67
CA ASP A 13 -5.03 -5.55 -3.38
C ASP A 13 -3.81 -6.46 -3.54
N LEU A 14 -2.96 -6.45 -2.52
CA LEU A 14 -1.74 -7.22 -2.50
C LEU A 14 -1.74 -8.12 -1.27
N LYS A 15 -1.55 -9.42 -1.47
CA LYS A 15 -1.44 -10.38 -0.38
C LYS A 15 0.02 -10.73 -0.21
N ILE A 16 0.63 -10.16 0.81
CA ILE A 16 2.08 -10.26 0.99
C ILE A 16 2.56 -11.69 1.25
N ARG A 17 1.66 -12.57 1.72
CA ARG A 17 1.99 -13.99 1.94
C ARG A 17 2.22 -14.76 0.66
N ASN A 18 1.75 -14.24 -0.48
CA ASN A 18 1.90 -14.89 -1.77
C ASN A 18 3.38 -15.01 -2.15
N ALA A 19 3.78 -16.19 -2.61
CA ALA A 19 5.16 -16.47 -2.98
C ALA A 19 5.67 -15.58 -4.11
N ARG A 20 4.76 -15.00 -4.92
CA ARG A 20 5.14 -14.10 -6.01
C ARG A 20 5.89 -12.86 -5.52
N HIS A 21 5.76 -12.51 -4.23
CA HIS A 21 6.40 -11.33 -3.66
C HIS A 21 7.76 -11.63 -3.03
N LYS A 22 8.16 -12.89 -3.00
CA LYS A 22 9.35 -13.36 -2.30
C LYS A 22 10.63 -12.64 -2.72
N SER A 23 10.76 -12.27 -3.98
CA SER A 23 11.95 -11.61 -4.52
C SER A 23 11.65 -10.25 -5.13
N ASP A 24 10.50 -9.67 -4.81
CA ASP A 24 10.07 -8.38 -5.38
C ASP A 24 10.65 -7.25 -4.57
N GLU A 25 11.59 -6.50 -5.15
CA GLU A 25 12.29 -5.41 -4.46
C GLU A 25 11.49 -4.10 -4.43
N ARG A 26 10.33 -4.05 -5.09
CA ARG A 26 9.50 -2.85 -5.09
C ARG A 26 8.79 -2.68 -3.74
N PRO A 27 8.43 -1.44 -3.37
CA PRO A 27 7.58 -1.24 -2.19
C PRO A 27 6.16 -1.78 -2.46
N ILE A 28 5.33 -1.81 -1.43
CA ILE A 28 3.93 -2.23 -1.58
C ILE A 28 3.26 -1.43 -2.69
N ASP A 29 3.46 -0.12 -2.68
CA ASP A 29 2.89 0.80 -3.66
C ASP A 29 3.90 1.91 -3.92
N GLU A 30 4.36 2.00 -5.16
CA GLU A 30 5.38 2.98 -5.54
C GLU A 30 4.87 4.42 -5.48
N THR A 31 3.55 4.61 -5.47
CA THR A 31 2.94 5.94 -5.32
C THR A 31 2.69 6.31 -3.87
N CYS A 32 2.86 5.38 -2.94
CA CYS A 32 2.56 5.60 -1.52
C CYS A 32 3.75 6.25 -0.82
N ARG A 33 3.47 7.22 0.05
CA ARG A 33 4.50 7.94 0.79
C ARG A 33 4.55 7.59 2.26
N CYS A 34 3.90 6.49 2.68
CA CYS A 34 3.93 6.09 4.08
C CYS A 34 5.33 5.62 4.49
N TYR A 35 5.54 5.51 5.79
CA TYR A 35 6.81 5.05 6.34
C TYR A 35 7.21 3.68 5.77
N THR A 36 6.26 2.77 5.64
CA THR A 36 6.52 1.41 5.15
C THR A 36 7.02 1.41 3.70
N CYS A 37 6.38 2.22 2.83
CA CYS A 37 6.72 2.25 1.40
C CYS A 37 7.89 3.17 1.07
N ALA A 38 7.89 4.37 1.61
CA ALA A 38 8.83 5.43 1.21
C ALA A 38 9.89 5.72 2.28
N GLY A 39 9.61 5.38 3.53
CA GLY A 39 10.51 5.70 4.61
C GLY A 39 10.39 7.15 5.08
N ASP A 40 11.27 7.54 6.00
CA ASP A 40 11.24 8.86 6.63
C ASP A 40 12.22 9.85 5.99
N GLY A 41 12.98 9.43 4.99
CA GLY A 41 13.98 10.26 4.34
C GLY A 41 15.27 10.40 5.12
N GLN A 42 15.40 9.70 6.24
CA GLN A 42 16.57 9.78 7.13
C GLN A 42 17.17 8.40 7.40
N GLY A 43 16.93 7.46 6.49
CA GLY A 43 17.47 6.10 6.62
C GLY A 43 16.55 5.12 7.31
N GLY A 44 15.38 5.56 7.78
CA GLY A 44 14.38 4.67 8.39
C GLY A 44 13.25 4.34 7.43
N GLY A 45 12.72 3.13 7.52
CA GLY A 45 11.59 2.70 6.71
C GLY A 45 11.93 2.40 5.26
N GLY A 46 10.92 2.39 4.40
CA GLY A 46 11.13 2.13 2.98
C GLY A 46 11.46 0.67 2.72
N PHE A 47 10.50 -0.23 2.96
CA PHE A 47 10.74 -1.67 2.88
C PHE A 47 10.20 -2.25 1.58
N SER A 48 10.91 -3.24 1.02
CA SER A 48 10.48 -3.95 -0.18
C SER A 48 9.39 -4.98 0.15
N ARG A 49 8.66 -5.40 -0.88
CA ARG A 49 7.72 -6.51 -0.76
C ARG A 49 8.44 -7.78 -0.32
N ALA A 50 9.65 -8.01 -0.83
CA ALA A 50 10.46 -9.17 -0.46
C ALA A 50 10.72 -9.20 1.05
N TYR A 51 11.12 -8.07 1.61
CA TYR A 51 11.39 -7.98 3.05
C TYR A 51 10.13 -8.20 3.88
N LEU A 52 9.03 -7.56 3.48
CA LEU A 52 7.75 -7.70 4.18
C LEU A 52 7.22 -9.13 4.09
N HIS A 53 7.40 -9.78 2.94
CA HIS A 53 7.03 -11.18 2.76
C HIS A 53 7.83 -12.06 3.73
N HIS A 54 9.13 -11.79 3.85
CA HIS A 54 10.00 -12.52 4.77
C HIS A 54 9.54 -12.36 6.22
N LEU A 55 9.27 -11.13 6.64
CA LEU A 55 8.80 -10.87 8.01
C LEU A 55 7.48 -11.59 8.29
N GLU A 56 6.56 -11.57 7.34
CA GLU A 56 5.27 -12.24 7.48
C GLU A 56 5.47 -13.75 7.61
N ARG A 57 6.34 -14.33 6.78
CA ARG A 57 6.64 -15.77 6.81
C ARG A 57 7.30 -16.17 8.13
N CYS A 58 8.10 -15.30 8.71
CA CYS A 58 8.79 -15.59 9.98
C CYS A 58 7.91 -15.34 11.20
N GLY A 59 6.70 -14.81 11.00
CA GLY A 59 5.79 -14.52 12.10
C GLY A 59 6.25 -13.36 12.96
N GLU A 60 7.05 -12.45 12.41
CA GLU A 60 7.56 -11.28 13.14
C GLU A 60 6.45 -10.27 13.38
N MET A 61 6.38 -9.73 14.60
CA MET A 61 5.39 -8.71 14.95
C MET A 61 5.53 -7.45 14.10
N LEU A 62 6.72 -7.18 13.60
CA LEU A 62 6.96 -6.01 12.76
C LEU A 62 6.12 -6.06 11.47
N ALA A 63 5.84 -7.25 10.95
CA ALA A 63 5.07 -7.40 9.72
C ALA A 63 3.66 -6.78 9.84
N PRO A 64 2.81 -7.19 10.80
CA PRO A 64 1.49 -6.55 10.92
C PRO A 64 1.57 -5.08 11.32
N MET A 65 2.61 -4.67 12.04
CA MET A 65 2.78 -3.25 12.39
C MET A 65 3.02 -2.40 11.14
N LEU A 66 3.95 -2.82 10.29
CA LEU A 66 4.26 -2.10 9.04
C LEU A 66 3.08 -2.13 8.08
N ALA A 67 2.37 -3.26 8.03
CA ALA A 67 1.17 -3.39 7.20
C ALA A 67 0.06 -2.44 7.66
N THR A 68 -0.12 -2.32 8.98
CA THR A 68 -1.12 -1.42 9.55
C THR A 68 -0.81 0.04 9.22
N ILE A 69 0.46 0.44 9.36
CA ILE A 69 0.89 1.80 9.01
C ILE A 69 0.55 2.08 7.55
N HIS A 70 0.86 1.15 6.66
CA HIS A 70 0.58 1.32 5.24
C HIS A 70 -0.91 1.41 4.96
N ASN A 71 -1.71 0.47 5.46
CA ASN A 71 -3.14 0.43 5.18
C ASN A 71 -3.86 1.66 5.72
N LEU A 72 -3.47 2.13 6.91
CA LEU A 72 -4.05 3.33 7.49
C LEU A 72 -3.71 4.56 6.64
N HIS A 73 -2.46 4.69 6.23
CA HIS A 73 -2.02 5.80 5.38
C HIS A 73 -2.78 5.77 4.05
N TYR A 74 -2.90 4.60 3.44
CA TYR A 74 -3.63 4.42 2.19
C TYR A 74 -5.07 4.92 2.32
N TYR A 75 -5.74 4.48 3.37
CA TYR A 75 -7.14 4.84 3.61
C TYR A 75 -7.32 6.34 3.80
N LEU A 76 -6.50 6.95 4.65
CA LEU A 76 -6.59 8.38 4.93
C LEU A 76 -6.28 9.22 3.69
N HIS A 77 -5.29 8.80 2.90
CA HIS A 77 -4.94 9.49 1.66
C HIS A 77 -6.07 9.38 0.64
N LEU A 78 -6.66 8.20 0.51
CA LEU A 78 -7.79 7.98 -0.40
C LEU A 78 -8.98 8.88 -0.01
N MET A 79 -9.28 8.96 1.28
CA MET A 79 -10.37 9.81 1.75
C MET A 79 -10.11 11.28 1.43
N GLN A 80 -8.86 11.72 1.53
CA GLN A 80 -8.50 13.09 1.18
C GLN A 80 -8.66 13.32 -0.32
N GLU A 81 -8.23 12.38 -1.15
CA GLU A 81 -8.40 12.47 -2.61
C GLU A 81 -9.87 12.56 -3.00
N VAL A 82 -10.72 11.78 -2.34
CA VAL A 82 -12.18 11.82 -2.59
C VAL A 82 -12.72 13.20 -2.25
N ARG A 83 -12.36 13.76 -1.10
CA ARG A 83 -12.80 15.11 -0.69
C ARG A 83 -12.35 16.16 -1.69
N ASP A 84 -11.08 16.11 -2.09
CA ASP A 84 -10.54 17.07 -3.06
C ASP A 84 -11.27 16.98 -4.40
N ALA A 85 -11.56 15.76 -4.86
CA ALA A 85 -12.28 15.57 -6.12
C ALA A 85 -13.72 16.10 -6.06
N LEU A 86 -14.40 15.90 -4.93
CA LEU A 86 -15.75 16.43 -4.73
C LEU A 86 -15.73 17.96 -4.70
N ASP A 87 -14.79 18.54 -3.96
CA ASP A 87 -14.67 20.00 -3.87
C ASP A 87 -14.37 20.63 -5.22
N ALA A 88 -13.58 19.97 -6.04
CA ALA A 88 -13.20 20.47 -7.37
C ALA A 88 -14.20 20.12 -8.46
N GLY A 89 -15.29 19.42 -8.12
CA GLY A 89 -16.32 19.04 -9.12
C GLY A 89 -15.83 18.00 -10.11
N ARG A 90 -14.85 17.17 -9.77
CA ARG A 90 -14.27 16.18 -10.68
C ARG A 90 -14.35 14.74 -10.14
N PHE A 91 -15.33 14.49 -9.28
CA PHE A 91 -15.46 13.16 -8.68
C PHE A 91 -15.69 12.06 -9.72
N GLY A 92 -16.47 12.33 -10.76
CA GLY A 92 -16.71 11.34 -11.81
C GLY A 92 -15.43 10.89 -12.49
N ALA A 93 -14.57 11.85 -12.85
CA ALA A 93 -13.26 11.55 -13.44
C ALA A 93 -12.36 10.79 -12.47
N PHE A 94 -12.38 11.19 -11.19
CA PHE A 94 -11.60 10.52 -10.15
C PHE A 94 -12.04 9.05 -10.02
N ARG A 95 -13.34 8.82 -9.98
CA ARG A 95 -13.89 7.46 -9.84
C ARG A 95 -13.46 6.54 -10.99
N LEU A 96 -13.50 7.07 -12.21
CA LEU A 96 -13.10 6.31 -13.39
C LEU A 96 -11.61 5.96 -13.34
N ARG A 97 -10.77 6.94 -12.98
CA ARG A 97 -9.34 6.74 -12.86
C ARG A 97 -9.01 5.72 -11.77
N PHE A 98 -9.70 5.82 -10.65
CA PHE A 98 -9.53 4.88 -9.54
C PHE A 98 -9.80 3.44 -10.00
N ALA A 99 -10.92 3.25 -10.73
CA ALA A 99 -11.28 1.92 -11.23
C ALA A 99 -10.25 1.40 -12.24
N GLU A 100 -9.76 2.25 -13.13
CA GLU A 100 -8.75 1.87 -14.12
C GLU A 100 -7.45 1.44 -13.44
N ASP A 101 -6.99 2.23 -12.46
CA ASP A 101 -5.75 1.92 -11.74
C ASP A 101 -5.88 0.59 -11.00
N ARG A 102 -7.00 0.35 -10.33
CA ARG A 102 -7.19 -0.89 -9.60
C ARG A 102 -7.32 -2.11 -10.51
N ALA A 103 -7.84 -1.91 -11.71
CA ALA A 103 -7.94 -2.99 -12.70
C ALA A 103 -6.57 -3.42 -13.25
N ARG A 104 -5.57 -2.56 -13.13
CA ARG A 104 -4.22 -2.86 -13.60
C ARG A 104 -3.59 -4.03 -12.84
N GLY A 105 -3.84 -4.11 -11.53
CA GLY A 105 -3.30 -5.14 -10.67
C GLY A 105 -1.90 -4.83 -10.17
N VAL A 106 -1.51 -5.55 -9.18
CA VAL A 106 -0.19 -5.41 -8.54
C VAL A 106 0.83 -6.35 -9.14
#